data_b35df7601a450f1a7a3fc3bfb9cf3b59
#
_entry.id   b35df7601a450f1a7a3fc3bfb9cf3b59
#
_cell.length_a   1.000
_cell.length_b   1.000
_cell.length_c   1.000
_cell.angle_alpha   90.00
_cell.angle_beta   90.00
_cell.angle_gamma   90.00
#
_symmetry.space_group_name_H-M   'P 1'
#
loop_
_entity.id
_entity.type
_entity.pdbx_description
1 polymer ?
#
loop_
_entity_poly.entity_id
_entity_poly.type
_entity_poly.pdbx_seq_one_letter_code
_entity_poly.pdbx_strand_id
1 'polypeptide(L)'
;MGRVTVRRPVLTLSAQGERRRLDALAGEEPLELRVNGRALSVTMRTPGHDVELAHGFLLTEAVITNRSHVRTARFCDSPDMETYRANSAPDSPDMSPCRAAGQGQRQRQRSFNVLDVELAGGVPGPGDSAQRNFYTTSSCGVCGKASLDAVRLRTSFPPAADPVTVTPATLATLPDVLRAAQRVFQATGGLHAAGLFTATGELLVAREDVGRHNAVDKVLGWALLTERIPATGCVLMVSGRASFELVQKAVMAGIPMLAAVSAPSSLAVDLAVDAGLTLIGFLRGSTMNIYAGQHRIDREPSGYQALCEPA
;
A
#
# COMPACT_ATOMS: atom_id res chain seq x y z
N MET A 1 2.91 6.81 20.05
CA MET A 1 2.19 6.78 18.74
C MET A 1 2.00 8.19 18.25
N GLY A 2 2.31 8.44 16.97
CA GLY A 2 1.93 9.68 16.28
C GLY A 2 0.41 9.85 16.27
N ARG A 3 -0.05 11.07 16.02
CA ARG A 3 -1.49 11.36 16.02
C ARG A 3 -2.08 11.11 14.63
N VAL A 4 -2.99 10.16 14.53
CA VAL A 4 -3.73 9.86 13.28
C VAL A 4 -4.57 11.05 12.81
N THR A 5 -5.10 11.84 13.77
CA THR A 5 -5.86 13.06 13.50
C THR A 5 -5.40 14.21 14.39
N VAL A 6 -5.43 15.43 13.86
CA VAL A 6 -5.07 16.65 14.55
C VAL A 6 -6.20 17.68 14.40
N ARG A 7 -6.63 18.32 15.50
CA ARG A 7 -7.61 19.42 15.44
C ARG A 7 -6.91 20.75 15.24
N ARG A 8 -7.40 21.55 14.30
CA ARG A 8 -6.91 22.92 14.02
C ARG A 8 -8.08 23.89 13.89
N PRO A 9 -7.91 25.14 14.36
CA PRO A 9 -8.90 26.18 14.12
C PRO A 9 -8.92 26.55 12.64
N VAL A 10 -10.11 26.63 12.05
CA VAL A 10 -10.32 27.03 10.66
C VAL A 10 -11.39 28.09 10.57
N LEU A 11 -11.29 28.95 9.56
CA LEU A 11 -12.33 29.90 9.18
C LEU A 11 -13.11 29.29 8.00
N THR A 12 -14.39 29.05 8.19
CA THR A 12 -15.28 28.60 7.12
C THR A 12 -16.03 29.80 6.56
N LEU A 13 -15.97 30.03 5.27
CA LEU A 13 -16.72 31.02 4.52
C LEU A 13 -17.86 30.32 3.78
N SER A 14 -19.06 30.86 3.87
CA SER A 14 -20.25 30.37 3.16
C SER A 14 -21.13 31.52 2.73
N ALA A 15 -22.17 31.26 1.96
CA ALA A 15 -23.18 32.27 1.62
C ALA A 15 -23.91 32.85 2.86
N GLN A 16 -23.88 32.13 4.00
CA GLN A 16 -24.47 32.56 5.27
C GLN A 16 -23.50 33.37 6.13
N GLY A 17 -22.27 33.63 5.69
CA GLY A 17 -21.23 34.37 6.39
C GLY A 17 -20.04 33.55 6.86
N GLU A 18 -19.31 34.08 7.83
CA GLU A 18 -18.08 33.53 8.36
C GLU A 18 -18.31 32.79 9.68
N ARG A 19 -17.67 31.65 9.83
CA ARG A 19 -17.70 30.87 11.08
C ARG A 19 -16.32 30.29 11.40
N ARG A 20 -15.86 30.50 12.63
CA ARG A 20 -14.67 29.80 13.16
C ARG A 20 -15.10 28.51 13.82
N ARG A 21 -14.39 27.42 13.50
CA ARG A 21 -14.60 26.09 14.09
C ARG A 21 -13.28 25.32 14.23
N LEU A 22 -13.29 24.27 15.04
CA LEU A 22 -12.20 23.30 15.06
C LEU A 22 -12.48 22.24 14.00
N ASP A 23 -11.52 22.03 13.10
CA ASP A 23 -11.59 20.98 12.08
C ASP A 23 -10.63 19.84 12.40
N ALA A 24 -11.00 18.62 11.98
CA ALA A 24 -10.19 17.44 12.12
C ALA A 24 -9.38 17.23 10.82
N LEU A 25 -8.07 17.27 10.93
CA LEU A 25 -7.16 17.03 9.81
C LEU A 25 -6.50 15.66 9.97
N ALA A 26 -6.20 15.00 8.85
CA ALA A 26 -5.38 13.79 8.84
C ALA A 26 -3.98 14.11 9.38
N GLY A 27 -3.46 13.26 10.26
CA GLY A 27 -2.08 13.36 10.73
C GLY A 27 -1.12 13.00 9.60
N GLU A 28 -0.08 13.81 9.41
CA GLU A 28 1.00 13.56 8.46
C GLU A 28 2.33 13.79 9.17
N GLU A 29 3.16 12.75 9.21
CA GLU A 29 4.46 12.78 9.87
C GLU A 29 5.49 12.03 9.04
N PRO A 30 6.76 12.44 9.03
CA PRO A 30 7.82 11.68 8.37
C PRO A 30 8.02 10.34 9.07
N LEU A 31 8.39 9.31 8.30
CA LEU A 31 8.88 8.04 8.78
C LEU A 31 10.17 7.69 8.03
N GLU A 32 11.27 7.62 8.75
CA GLU A 32 12.53 7.09 8.25
C GLU A 32 12.52 5.56 8.42
N LEU A 33 12.63 4.84 7.32
CA LEU A 33 12.82 3.40 7.30
C LEU A 33 14.31 3.10 7.27
N ARG A 34 14.76 2.25 8.19
CA ARG A 34 16.11 1.70 8.22
C ARG A 34 16.09 0.20 8.00
N VAL A 35 17.16 -0.30 7.42
CA VAL A 35 17.40 -1.74 7.30
C VAL A 35 18.79 -2.04 7.86
N ASN A 36 18.86 -2.92 8.85
CA ASN A 36 20.10 -3.27 9.56
C ASN A 36 20.86 -2.01 10.04
N GLY A 37 20.15 -1.03 10.59
CA GLY A 37 20.69 0.24 11.11
C GLY A 37 21.04 1.28 10.04
N ARG A 38 20.92 0.99 8.73
CA ARG A 38 21.21 1.92 7.63
C ARG A 38 19.94 2.56 7.13
N ALA A 39 19.92 3.89 6.98
CA ALA A 39 18.81 4.62 6.40
C ALA A 39 18.54 4.15 4.95
N LEU A 40 17.29 3.80 4.65
CA LEU A 40 16.85 3.35 3.35
C LEU A 40 15.99 4.38 2.65
N SER A 41 14.94 4.88 3.32
CA SER A 41 13.98 5.83 2.74
C SER A 41 13.36 6.70 3.84
N VAL A 42 12.85 7.86 3.44
CA VAL A 42 11.97 8.69 4.27
C VAL A 42 10.67 8.91 3.52
N THR A 43 9.55 8.58 4.14
CA THR A 43 8.22 8.80 3.57
C THR A 43 7.34 9.64 4.49
N MET A 44 6.48 10.48 3.93
CA MET A 44 5.41 11.15 4.67
C MET A 44 4.23 10.19 4.77
N ARG A 45 3.77 9.91 6.00
CA ARG A 45 2.70 8.92 6.23
C ARG A 45 1.70 9.40 7.28
N THR A 46 0.50 8.87 7.26
CA THR A 46 -0.40 8.91 8.41
C THR A 46 0.07 7.88 9.44
N PRO A 47 0.35 8.29 10.70
CA PRO A 47 0.79 7.38 11.76
C PRO A 47 -0.15 6.19 11.96
N GLY A 48 0.44 5.05 12.30
CA GLY A 48 -0.25 3.78 12.52
C GLY A 48 -0.03 2.77 11.39
N HIS A 49 0.04 1.50 11.77
CA HIS A 49 0.38 0.38 10.88
C HIS A 49 1.77 0.53 10.23
N ASP A 50 2.72 1.18 10.92
CA ASP A 50 4.03 1.51 10.37
C ASP A 50 4.90 0.26 10.15
N VAL A 51 4.73 -0.78 10.95
CA VAL A 51 5.37 -2.10 10.74
C VAL A 51 4.84 -2.74 9.45
N GLU A 52 3.53 -2.70 9.21
CA GLU A 52 2.95 -3.17 7.95
C GLU A 52 3.48 -2.34 6.78
N LEU A 53 3.53 -0.99 6.90
CA LEU A 53 4.09 -0.10 5.88
C LEU A 53 5.51 -0.52 5.50
N ALA A 54 6.38 -0.76 6.49
CA ALA A 54 7.76 -1.16 6.25
C ALA A 54 7.86 -2.53 5.55
N HIS A 55 7.08 -3.51 6.00
CA HIS A 55 7.07 -4.85 5.38
C HIS A 55 6.57 -4.82 3.94
N GLY A 56 5.49 -4.08 3.67
CA GLY A 56 4.96 -3.94 2.31
C GLY A 56 5.93 -3.20 1.39
N PHE A 57 6.55 -2.13 1.89
CA PHE A 57 7.58 -1.40 1.15
C PHE A 57 8.76 -2.33 0.79
N LEU A 58 9.31 -3.08 1.75
CA LEU A 58 10.43 -3.99 1.50
C LEU A 58 10.06 -5.15 0.55
N LEU A 59 8.82 -5.66 0.62
CA LEU A 59 8.31 -6.66 -0.32
C LEU A 59 8.26 -6.10 -1.74
N THR A 60 7.69 -4.92 -1.91
CA THR A 60 7.47 -4.32 -3.24
C THR A 60 8.76 -3.79 -3.87
N GLU A 61 9.79 -3.53 -3.06
CA GLU A 61 11.14 -3.21 -3.51
C GLU A 61 12.05 -4.45 -3.70
N ALA A 62 11.47 -5.67 -3.59
CA ALA A 62 12.17 -6.94 -3.73
C ALA A 62 13.32 -7.16 -2.74
N VAL A 63 13.28 -6.53 -1.57
CA VAL A 63 14.24 -6.76 -0.49
C VAL A 63 13.90 -8.03 0.29
N ILE A 64 12.60 -8.29 0.46
CA ILE A 64 12.09 -9.49 1.14
C ILE A 64 10.99 -10.14 0.28
N THR A 65 10.77 -11.45 0.46
CA THR A 65 9.69 -12.19 -0.23
C THR A 65 8.74 -12.91 0.73
N ASN A 66 9.13 -13.03 2.00
CA ASN A 66 8.28 -13.61 3.04
C ASN A 66 8.61 -12.99 4.40
N ARG A 67 7.73 -13.21 5.39
CA ARG A 67 7.87 -12.61 6.71
C ARG A 67 9.11 -13.09 7.49
N SER A 68 9.59 -14.31 7.23
CA SER A 68 10.75 -14.87 7.93
C SER A 68 12.07 -14.20 7.54
N HIS A 69 12.08 -13.41 6.46
CA HIS A 69 13.21 -12.57 6.09
C HIS A 69 13.43 -11.39 7.03
N VAL A 70 12.44 -11.05 7.87
CA VAL A 70 12.54 -10.00 8.88
C VAL A 70 12.65 -10.64 10.26
N ARG A 71 13.73 -10.35 10.97
CA ARG A 71 13.94 -10.81 12.34
C ARG A 71 13.21 -9.92 13.33
N THR A 72 13.35 -8.61 13.20
CA THR A 72 12.66 -7.62 14.03
C THR A 72 12.34 -6.34 13.23
N ALA A 73 11.28 -5.65 13.62
CA ALA A 73 11.00 -4.28 13.19
C ALA A 73 10.61 -3.47 14.42
N ARG A 74 11.36 -2.37 14.72
CA ARG A 74 11.19 -1.60 15.95
C ARG A 74 11.47 -0.12 15.76
N PHE A 75 10.77 0.72 16.53
CA PHE A 75 11.07 2.14 16.60
C PHE A 75 12.33 2.40 17.45
N CYS A 76 13.24 3.25 16.96
CA CYS A 76 14.54 3.49 17.59
C CYS A 76 14.47 4.33 18.88
N ASP A 77 13.42 5.09 19.11
CA ASP A 77 13.32 6.05 20.23
C ASP A 77 12.28 5.66 21.31
N SER A 78 11.84 4.39 21.36
CA SER A 78 10.86 3.96 22.35
C SER A 78 11.25 2.67 23.06
N PRO A 79 11.42 2.70 24.40
CA PRO A 79 11.65 1.48 25.18
C PRO A 79 10.43 0.56 25.27
N ASP A 80 9.20 1.05 24.97
CA ASP A 80 7.93 0.37 25.30
C ASP A 80 7.02 0.11 24.09
N MET A 81 7.56 0.03 22.83
CA MET A 81 6.67 -0.01 21.67
C MET A 81 6.91 -1.15 20.69
N GLU A 82 5.80 -1.48 20.02
CA GLU A 82 5.61 -2.54 19.04
C GLU A 82 6.90 -3.04 18.38
N THR A 83 7.41 -4.14 18.92
CA THR A 83 8.53 -4.87 18.32
C THR A 83 7.93 -6.08 17.63
N TYR A 84 8.04 -6.14 16.30
CA TYR A 84 7.76 -7.35 15.56
C TYR A 84 8.95 -8.31 15.70
N ARG A 85 8.68 -9.57 16.08
CA ARG A 85 9.65 -10.68 16.05
C ARG A 85 9.03 -11.84 15.27
N ALA A 86 9.76 -12.40 14.32
CA ALA A 86 9.29 -13.44 13.41
C ALA A 86 8.77 -14.72 14.11
N ASN A 87 9.18 -14.99 15.35
CA ASN A 87 8.89 -16.22 16.10
C ASN A 87 8.10 -16.02 17.38
N SER A 88 7.57 -14.83 17.66
CA SER A 88 6.70 -14.62 18.82
C SER A 88 5.24 -14.87 18.45
N ALA A 89 4.58 -15.72 19.26
CA ALA A 89 3.14 -15.75 19.31
C ALA A 89 2.61 -14.35 19.63
N PRO A 90 1.38 -13.97 19.21
CA PRO A 90 0.89 -12.60 19.27
C PRO A 90 0.85 -11.94 20.67
N ASP A 91 1.20 -12.65 21.75
CA ASP A 91 0.98 -12.22 23.13
C ASP A 91 2.23 -12.18 24.05
N SER A 92 3.47 -12.05 23.54
CA SER A 92 4.63 -11.94 24.43
C SER A 92 5.43 -10.65 24.23
N PRO A 93 5.46 -9.71 25.20
CA PRO A 93 6.38 -8.58 25.20
C PRO A 93 7.76 -9.04 25.66
N ASP A 94 8.74 -9.08 24.76
CA ASP A 94 10.14 -9.25 25.15
C ASP A 94 10.93 -7.96 24.96
N MET A 95 11.45 -7.45 26.06
CA MET A 95 12.11 -6.16 26.23
C MET A 95 13.62 -6.32 26.20
N SER A 96 14.26 -6.05 25.06
CA SER A 96 15.71 -5.84 25.03
C SER A 96 16.04 -4.44 24.52
N PRO A 97 16.81 -3.61 25.28
CA PRO A 97 17.05 -2.22 24.92
C PRO A 97 18.04 -2.06 23.77
N CYS A 98 17.72 -1.14 22.84
CA CYS A 98 18.69 -0.63 21.88
C CYS A 98 19.85 0.05 22.60
N ARG A 99 21.09 -0.33 22.31
CA ARG A 99 22.27 0.40 22.79
C ARG A 99 22.31 1.79 22.15
N ALA A 100 22.08 2.82 22.96
CA ALA A 100 22.24 4.21 22.56
C ALA A 100 23.72 4.56 22.48
N ALA A 101 24.17 5.06 21.34
CA ALA A 101 25.43 5.76 21.23
C ALA A 101 25.22 7.25 21.54
N GLY A 102 25.86 7.76 22.61
CA GLY A 102 26.11 9.18 22.84
C GLY A 102 25.04 9.95 23.62
N GLN A 103 25.40 10.31 24.86
CA GLN A 103 24.64 11.19 25.75
C GLN A 103 24.69 12.65 25.29
N GLY A 104 23.51 13.25 25.12
CA GLY A 104 23.29 14.68 25.08
C GLY A 104 21.90 14.95 25.60
N GLN A 105 21.80 15.46 26.84
CA GLN A 105 20.57 15.86 27.51
C GLN A 105 19.93 17.04 26.76
N ARG A 106 19.02 16.75 25.82
CA ARG A 106 17.89 17.61 25.44
C ARG A 106 16.63 16.81 25.68
N GLN A 107 15.58 17.39 26.28
CA GLN A 107 14.25 16.81 26.34
C GLN A 107 13.83 16.43 24.90
N ARG A 108 14.13 15.20 24.47
CA ARG A 108 13.73 14.66 23.19
C ARG A 108 12.23 14.39 23.28
N GLN A 109 11.44 15.19 22.58
CA GLN A 109 10.11 14.76 22.19
C GLN A 109 10.27 13.36 21.54
N ARG A 110 9.65 12.35 22.14
CA ARG A 110 9.66 10.96 21.63
C ARG A 110 9.07 10.99 20.23
N SER A 111 9.88 10.82 19.21
CA SER A 111 9.43 10.79 17.82
C SER A 111 9.41 9.34 17.33
N PHE A 112 8.21 8.82 17.04
CA PHE A 112 8.01 7.51 16.41
C PHE A 112 8.29 7.58 14.91
N ASN A 113 9.35 8.26 14.51
CA ASN A 113 9.62 8.64 13.12
C ASN A 113 10.80 7.86 12.53
N VAL A 114 11.38 6.92 13.26
CA VAL A 114 12.46 6.05 12.78
C VAL A 114 12.12 4.60 13.12
N LEU A 115 11.86 3.80 12.08
CA LEU A 115 11.59 2.36 12.16
C LEU A 115 12.80 1.59 11.59
N ASP A 116 13.48 0.81 12.40
CA ASP A 116 14.58 -0.05 11.97
C ASP A 116 14.11 -1.49 11.81
N VAL A 117 14.34 -2.05 10.63
CA VAL A 117 14.02 -3.43 10.26
C VAL A 117 15.31 -4.22 10.19
N GLU A 118 15.44 -5.21 11.06
CA GLU A 118 16.56 -6.14 11.07
C GLU A 118 16.22 -7.38 10.25
N LEU A 119 17.00 -7.63 9.20
CA LEU A 119 16.81 -8.80 8.36
C LEU A 119 17.38 -10.06 9.02
N ALA A 120 16.81 -11.20 8.69
CA ALA A 120 17.32 -12.50 9.12
C ALA A 120 18.69 -12.79 8.50
N GLY A 121 19.49 -13.63 9.18
CA GLY A 121 20.81 -14.01 8.69
C GLY A 121 20.72 -14.65 7.30
N GLY A 122 21.58 -14.23 6.38
CA GLY A 122 21.62 -14.72 4.98
C GLY A 122 20.70 -13.99 4.02
N VAL A 123 19.79 -13.11 4.52
CA VAL A 123 19.00 -12.26 3.63
C VAL A 123 19.85 -11.06 3.20
N PRO A 124 20.10 -10.86 1.89
CA PRO A 124 20.89 -9.72 1.43
C PRO A 124 20.17 -8.42 1.74
N GLY A 125 20.90 -7.46 2.31
CA GLY A 125 20.39 -6.10 2.48
C GLY A 125 20.18 -5.41 1.14
N PRO A 126 19.44 -4.28 1.11
CA PRO A 126 19.27 -3.49 -0.10
C PRO A 126 20.64 -3.03 -0.60
N GLY A 127 20.95 -3.32 -1.89
CA GLY A 127 22.22 -2.95 -2.50
C GLY A 127 22.38 -1.43 -2.64
N ASP A 128 23.62 -0.96 -2.83
CA ASP A 128 23.95 0.49 -2.95
C ASP A 128 23.24 1.19 -4.11
N SER A 129 22.84 0.42 -5.15
CA SER A 129 22.01 0.93 -6.26
C SER A 129 20.57 1.21 -5.82
N ALA A 130 20.04 0.46 -4.88
CA ALA A 130 18.72 0.70 -4.30
C ALA A 130 18.71 2.01 -3.50
N GLN A 131 19.74 2.30 -2.70
CA GLN A 131 19.82 3.52 -1.89
C GLN A 131 19.67 4.80 -2.73
N ARG A 132 20.21 4.85 -3.95
CA ARG A 132 20.09 6.01 -4.84
C ARG A 132 18.69 6.23 -5.42
N ASN A 133 17.92 5.15 -5.59
CA ASN A 133 16.56 5.23 -6.14
C ASN A 133 15.52 5.65 -5.09
N PHE A 134 15.78 5.45 -3.79
CA PHE A 134 14.83 5.76 -2.71
C PHE A 134 14.75 7.24 -2.33
N TYR A 135 15.80 8.04 -2.63
CA TYR A 135 15.78 9.49 -2.38
C TYR A 135 14.95 10.28 -3.42
N THR A 136 14.52 9.63 -4.50
CA THR A 136 13.74 10.25 -5.60
C THR A 136 12.26 9.86 -5.53
N THR A 137 11.70 9.70 -4.36
CA THR A 137 10.28 9.40 -4.18
C THR A 137 9.43 10.64 -4.32
N SER A 138 8.51 10.58 -5.18
CA SER A 138 7.44 11.47 -5.62
C SER A 138 7.77 12.21 -6.91
N SER A 139 7.24 11.73 -8.01
CA SER A 139 6.98 12.43 -9.27
C SER A 139 8.05 12.46 -10.36
N CYS A 140 9.19 11.79 -10.28
CA CYS A 140 10.11 11.89 -11.42
C CYS A 140 10.81 10.57 -11.77
N GLY A 141 10.42 10.01 -12.92
CA GLY A 141 11.38 9.54 -13.87
C GLY A 141 12.01 8.17 -13.66
N VAL A 142 11.20 7.14 -13.64
CA VAL A 142 11.68 5.84 -14.09
C VAL A 142 11.50 5.81 -15.60
N CYS A 143 12.58 5.71 -16.37
CA CYS A 143 12.50 5.54 -17.83
C CYS A 143 11.70 4.28 -18.15
N GLY A 144 10.50 4.42 -18.77
CA GLY A 144 9.44 3.45 -18.87
C GLY A 144 9.85 2.01 -19.21
N LYS A 145 10.66 1.79 -20.24
CA LYS A 145 10.97 0.42 -20.72
C LYS A 145 11.93 -0.34 -19.80
N ALA A 146 12.96 0.30 -19.28
CA ALA A 146 13.92 -0.31 -18.35
C ALA A 146 13.28 -0.69 -17.02
N SER A 147 12.19 -0.01 -16.63
CA SER A 147 11.42 -0.30 -15.42
C SER A 147 10.48 -1.47 -15.57
N LEU A 148 9.84 -1.61 -16.72
CA LEU A 148 9.00 -2.76 -17.04
C LEU A 148 9.84 -4.05 -16.98
N ASP A 149 11.02 -4.04 -17.60
CA ASP A 149 11.92 -5.19 -17.56
C ASP A 149 12.42 -5.50 -16.16
N ALA A 150 12.72 -4.48 -15.35
CA ALA A 150 13.16 -4.66 -13.96
C ALA A 150 12.07 -5.29 -13.08
N VAL A 151 10.79 -4.94 -13.29
CA VAL A 151 9.66 -5.54 -12.56
C VAL A 151 9.47 -7.01 -12.97
N ARG A 152 9.54 -7.31 -14.25
CA ARG A 152 9.45 -8.69 -14.75
C ARG A 152 10.53 -9.59 -14.18
N LEU A 153 11.77 -9.08 -14.08
CA LEU A 153 12.91 -9.84 -13.56
C LEU A 153 12.90 -10.01 -12.03
N ARG A 154 12.10 -9.20 -11.30
CA ARG A 154 12.09 -9.20 -9.83
C ARG A 154 10.91 -9.90 -9.20
N THR A 155 9.80 -10.08 -9.93
CA THR A 155 8.63 -10.74 -9.33
C THR A 155 8.85 -12.24 -9.17
N SER A 156 8.64 -12.72 -7.94
CA SER A 156 8.62 -14.16 -7.63
C SER A 156 7.22 -14.77 -7.81
N PHE A 157 6.21 -13.96 -8.05
CA PHE A 157 4.79 -14.35 -8.02
C PHE A 157 4.04 -13.79 -9.24
N PRO A 158 4.19 -14.37 -10.46
CA PRO A 158 3.58 -13.81 -11.66
C PRO A 158 2.05 -13.90 -11.61
N PRO A 159 1.31 -12.77 -11.69
CA PRO A 159 -0.15 -12.76 -11.64
C PRO A 159 -0.83 -13.50 -12.81
N ALA A 160 -0.12 -13.64 -13.93
CA ALA A 160 -0.63 -14.29 -15.15
C ALA A 160 -1.12 -15.72 -14.92
N ALA A 161 -0.51 -16.45 -13.99
CA ALA A 161 -0.83 -17.85 -13.68
C ALA A 161 -2.09 -18.02 -12.81
N ASP A 162 -2.64 -16.95 -12.26
CA ASP A 162 -3.79 -17.01 -11.37
C ASP A 162 -5.09 -17.18 -12.16
N PRO A 163 -5.88 -18.26 -11.91
CA PRO A 163 -7.10 -18.56 -12.67
C PRO A 163 -8.35 -17.82 -12.15
N VAL A 164 -8.22 -16.96 -11.14
CA VAL A 164 -9.37 -16.31 -10.50
C VAL A 164 -10.23 -15.55 -11.49
N THR A 165 -11.54 -15.64 -11.33
CA THR A 165 -12.53 -14.81 -12.02
C THR A 165 -13.42 -14.10 -11.01
N VAL A 166 -13.91 -12.91 -11.39
CA VAL A 166 -14.79 -12.10 -10.54
C VAL A 166 -15.92 -11.53 -11.38
N THR A 167 -17.15 -11.56 -10.86
CA THR A 167 -18.31 -11.02 -11.57
C THR A 167 -18.32 -9.48 -11.55
N PRO A 168 -18.86 -8.81 -12.56
CA PRO A 168 -19.08 -7.37 -12.54
C PRO A 168 -19.90 -6.89 -11.34
N ALA A 169 -20.88 -7.69 -10.92
CA ALA A 169 -21.70 -7.38 -9.75
C ALA A 169 -20.87 -7.32 -8.47
N THR A 170 -19.98 -8.29 -8.24
CA THR A 170 -19.06 -8.29 -7.12
C THR A 170 -18.12 -7.08 -7.16
N LEU A 171 -17.50 -6.80 -8.32
CA LEU A 171 -16.61 -5.66 -8.47
C LEU A 171 -17.30 -4.33 -8.15
N ALA A 172 -18.57 -4.18 -8.57
CA ALA A 172 -19.36 -2.98 -8.33
C ALA A 172 -19.55 -2.63 -6.84
N THR A 173 -19.48 -3.62 -5.93
CA THR A 173 -19.64 -3.41 -4.49
C THR A 173 -18.37 -2.93 -3.79
N LEU A 174 -17.19 -3.23 -4.35
CA LEU A 174 -15.91 -3.01 -3.68
C LEU A 174 -15.65 -1.54 -3.27
N PRO A 175 -15.98 -0.52 -4.10
CA PRO A 175 -15.77 0.87 -3.72
C PRO A 175 -16.55 1.28 -2.47
N ASP A 176 -17.79 0.85 -2.35
CA ASP A 176 -18.67 1.20 -1.22
C ASP A 176 -18.22 0.47 0.05
N VAL A 177 -17.84 -0.80 -0.05
CA VAL A 177 -17.28 -1.57 1.08
C VAL A 177 -15.98 -0.93 1.56
N LEU A 178 -15.06 -0.55 0.64
CA LEU A 178 -13.85 0.16 1.00
C LEU A 178 -14.17 1.51 1.64
N ARG A 179 -15.12 2.25 1.08
CA ARG A 179 -15.53 3.57 1.60
C ARG A 179 -16.11 3.48 3.01
N ALA A 180 -16.90 2.46 3.30
CA ALA A 180 -17.43 2.21 4.65
C ALA A 180 -16.32 1.92 5.67
N ALA A 181 -15.21 1.32 5.25
CA ALA A 181 -14.05 1.03 6.10
C ALA A 181 -13.14 2.23 6.36
N GLN A 182 -13.27 3.34 5.62
CA GLN A 182 -12.43 4.54 5.70
C GLN A 182 -12.82 5.47 6.86
N ARG A 183 -12.55 5.07 8.10
CA ARG A 183 -12.95 5.81 9.31
C ARG A 183 -12.26 7.17 9.44
N VAL A 184 -10.97 7.24 9.14
CA VAL A 184 -10.20 8.49 9.26
C VAL A 184 -10.56 9.44 8.13
N PHE A 185 -10.78 8.93 6.92
CA PHE A 185 -11.27 9.73 5.80
C PHE A 185 -12.66 10.32 6.09
N GLN A 186 -13.57 9.56 6.70
CA GLN A 186 -14.89 10.06 7.09
C GLN A 186 -14.80 11.25 8.04
N ALA A 187 -13.79 11.24 8.93
CA ALA A 187 -13.58 12.31 9.90
C ALA A 187 -12.82 13.52 9.33
N THR A 188 -11.97 13.34 8.30
CA THR A 188 -11.01 14.35 7.86
C THR A 188 -11.11 14.71 6.38
N GLY A 189 -11.62 13.82 5.54
CA GLY A 189 -11.68 13.98 4.08
C GLY A 189 -10.34 13.90 3.37
N GLY A 190 -9.21 13.68 4.07
CA GLY A 190 -7.85 13.93 3.58
C GLY A 190 -6.98 12.69 3.34
N LEU A 191 -7.53 11.47 3.25
CA LEU A 191 -6.75 10.25 3.10
C LEU A 191 -7.10 9.46 1.84
N HIS A 192 -6.12 8.74 1.35
CA HIS A 192 -6.30 7.62 0.41
C HIS A 192 -6.54 6.32 1.18
N ALA A 193 -7.14 5.34 0.50
CA ALA A 193 -7.30 3.99 1.04
C ALA A 193 -6.95 2.94 0.00
N ALA A 194 -6.51 1.80 0.52
CA ALA A 194 -6.42 0.54 -0.21
C ALA A 194 -7.11 -0.56 0.59
N GLY A 195 -7.71 -1.53 -0.10
CA GLY A 195 -8.32 -2.71 0.48
C GLY A 195 -7.98 -3.96 -0.31
N LEU A 196 -7.73 -5.07 0.39
CA LEU A 196 -7.58 -6.38 -0.19
C LEU A 196 -8.88 -7.15 -0.01
N PHE A 197 -9.41 -7.68 -1.11
CA PHE A 197 -10.68 -8.39 -1.13
C PHE A 197 -10.49 -9.81 -1.68
N THR A 198 -11.35 -10.72 -1.27
CA THR A 198 -11.50 -12.01 -1.93
C THR A 198 -12.21 -11.84 -3.29
N ALA A 199 -12.17 -12.88 -4.13
CA ALA A 199 -12.93 -12.91 -5.39
C ALA A 199 -14.47 -12.84 -5.18
N THR A 200 -14.95 -13.13 -3.98
CA THR A 200 -16.38 -13.01 -3.62
C THR A 200 -16.77 -11.65 -3.08
N GLY A 201 -15.80 -10.69 -2.99
CA GLY A 201 -16.05 -9.33 -2.52
C GLY A 201 -15.95 -9.14 -1.00
N GLU A 202 -15.47 -10.13 -0.25
CA GLU A 202 -15.21 -9.99 1.17
C GLU A 202 -13.96 -9.14 1.41
N LEU A 203 -14.06 -8.12 2.27
CA LEU A 203 -12.94 -7.27 2.65
C LEU A 203 -12.06 -7.98 3.68
N LEU A 204 -10.83 -8.33 3.31
CA LEU A 204 -9.85 -8.95 4.21
C LEU A 204 -9.17 -7.91 5.09
N VAL A 205 -8.79 -6.78 4.51
CA VAL A 205 -8.13 -5.67 5.20
C VAL A 205 -8.32 -4.37 4.43
N ALA A 206 -8.48 -3.26 5.15
CA ALA A 206 -8.40 -1.90 4.60
C ALA A 206 -7.38 -1.08 5.38
N ARG A 207 -6.63 -0.23 4.67
CA ARG A 207 -5.68 0.72 5.26
C ARG A 207 -5.82 2.08 4.62
N GLU A 208 -5.67 3.11 5.47
CA GLU A 208 -5.72 4.51 5.09
C GLU A 208 -4.35 5.16 5.28
N ASP A 209 -3.99 6.07 4.39
CA ASP A 209 -2.79 6.89 4.49
C ASP A 209 -2.92 8.17 3.66
N VAL A 210 -2.21 9.24 4.04
CA VAL A 210 -2.09 10.45 3.22
C VAL A 210 -1.45 10.16 1.87
N GLY A 211 -0.55 9.18 1.80
CA GLY A 211 0.09 8.67 0.60
C GLY A 211 -0.61 7.42 0.05
N ARG A 212 -1.13 7.49 -1.18
CA ARG A 212 -1.75 6.33 -1.82
C ARG A 212 -0.84 5.10 -1.92
N HIS A 213 0.48 5.30 -2.11
CA HIS A 213 1.47 4.22 -2.14
C HIS A 213 1.61 3.57 -0.76
N ASN A 214 1.67 4.39 0.29
CA ASN A 214 1.74 3.89 1.67
C ASN A 214 0.49 3.11 2.07
N ALA A 215 -0.71 3.53 1.62
CA ALA A 215 -1.94 2.78 1.88
C ALA A 215 -1.85 1.36 1.28
N VAL A 216 -1.32 1.22 0.07
CA VAL A 216 -1.08 -0.07 -0.57
C VAL A 216 0.01 -0.85 0.17
N ASP A 217 1.14 -0.24 0.50
CA ASP A 217 2.20 -0.91 1.26
C ASP A 217 1.71 -1.44 2.61
N LYS A 218 0.89 -0.68 3.33
CA LYS A 218 0.25 -1.15 4.58
C LYS A 218 -0.59 -2.41 4.36
N VAL A 219 -1.38 -2.45 3.28
CA VAL A 219 -2.21 -3.63 2.92
C VAL A 219 -1.32 -4.83 2.58
N LEU A 220 -0.29 -4.63 1.76
CA LEU A 220 0.63 -5.70 1.35
C LEU A 220 1.50 -6.19 2.51
N GLY A 221 1.91 -5.29 3.39
CA GLY A 221 2.62 -5.66 4.61
C GLY A 221 1.75 -6.47 5.56
N TRP A 222 0.48 -6.12 5.71
CA TRP A 222 -0.47 -6.96 6.45
C TRP A 222 -0.59 -8.35 5.81
N ALA A 223 -0.71 -8.43 4.48
CA ALA A 223 -0.81 -9.70 3.77
C ALA A 223 0.46 -10.56 3.97
N LEU A 224 1.64 -9.93 3.94
CA LEU A 224 2.91 -10.61 4.22
C LEU A 224 2.97 -11.14 5.65
N LEU A 225 2.62 -10.31 6.64
CA LEU A 225 2.66 -10.67 8.06
C LEU A 225 1.67 -11.78 8.43
N THR A 226 0.55 -11.86 7.71
CA THR A 226 -0.48 -12.90 7.88
C THR A 226 -0.31 -14.09 6.91
N GLU A 227 0.87 -14.22 6.26
CA GLU A 227 1.23 -15.32 5.36
C GLU A 227 0.27 -15.49 4.17
N ARG A 228 -0.20 -14.36 3.63
CA ARG A 228 -1.09 -14.30 2.46
C ARG A 228 -0.38 -13.82 1.19
N ILE A 229 0.94 -13.90 1.15
CA ILE A 229 1.74 -13.65 -0.06
C ILE A 229 2.26 -14.99 -0.60
N PRO A 230 2.06 -15.28 -1.89
CA PRO A 230 1.34 -14.48 -2.90
C PRO A 230 -0.15 -14.32 -2.60
N ALA A 231 -0.70 -13.14 -2.87
CA ALA A 231 -2.11 -12.84 -2.63
C ALA A 231 -2.98 -13.30 -3.82
N THR A 232 -2.90 -14.59 -4.12
CA THR A 232 -3.67 -15.26 -5.18
C THR A 232 -5.17 -15.19 -4.91
N GLY A 233 -5.97 -15.14 -5.97
CA GLY A 233 -7.41 -15.08 -5.87
C GLY A 233 -7.96 -13.78 -5.26
N CYS A 234 -7.12 -12.75 -5.09
CA CYS A 234 -7.51 -11.48 -4.45
C CYS A 234 -7.66 -10.33 -5.45
N VAL A 235 -8.44 -9.33 -5.03
CA VAL A 235 -8.58 -8.04 -5.71
C VAL A 235 -8.02 -6.95 -4.80
N LEU A 236 -7.05 -6.18 -5.29
CA LEU A 236 -6.59 -4.95 -4.63
C LEU A 236 -7.45 -3.78 -5.13
N MET A 237 -8.22 -3.16 -4.24
CA MET A 237 -9.02 -1.98 -4.55
C MET A 237 -8.36 -0.73 -3.99
N VAL A 238 -8.24 0.33 -4.79
CA VAL A 238 -7.68 1.62 -4.38
C VAL A 238 -8.65 2.77 -4.59
N SER A 239 -8.71 3.70 -3.63
CA SER A 239 -9.62 4.85 -3.67
C SER A 239 -9.17 5.95 -4.66
N GLY A 240 -7.95 5.87 -5.17
CA GLY A 240 -7.34 6.86 -6.05
C GLY A 240 -7.15 6.38 -7.48
N ARG A 241 -6.15 7.00 -8.16
CA ARG A 241 -5.69 6.60 -9.50
C ARG A 241 -4.81 5.35 -9.43
N ALA A 242 -4.87 4.49 -10.45
CA ALA A 242 -3.91 3.42 -10.64
C ALA A 242 -2.67 3.95 -11.38
N SER A 243 -1.58 4.21 -10.65
CA SER A 243 -0.29 4.57 -11.24
C SER A 243 0.55 3.32 -11.55
N PHE A 244 1.61 3.51 -12.31
CA PHE A 244 2.59 2.45 -12.60
C PHE A 244 3.05 1.75 -11.32
N GLU A 245 3.43 2.53 -10.29
CA GLU A 245 3.94 2.00 -9.03
C GLU A 245 2.90 1.15 -8.28
N LEU A 246 1.61 1.50 -8.35
CA LEU A 246 0.57 0.70 -7.71
C LEU A 246 0.36 -0.64 -8.41
N VAL A 247 0.44 -0.67 -9.76
CA VAL A 247 0.43 -1.92 -10.52
C VAL A 247 1.68 -2.75 -10.20
N GLN A 248 2.86 -2.12 -10.16
CA GLN A 248 4.10 -2.77 -9.75
C GLN A 248 3.97 -3.44 -8.38
N LYS A 249 3.45 -2.73 -7.39
CA LYS A 249 3.24 -3.26 -6.03
C LYS A 249 2.29 -4.46 -6.04
N ALA A 250 1.19 -4.40 -6.79
CA ALA A 250 0.26 -5.52 -6.94
C ALA A 250 0.94 -6.74 -7.58
N VAL A 251 1.72 -6.53 -8.65
CA VAL A 251 2.49 -7.59 -9.33
C VAL A 251 3.50 -8.24 -8.37
N MET A 252 4.25 -7.43 -7.62
CA MET A 252 5.24 -7.93 -6.66
C MET A 252 4.63 -8.77 -5.53
N ALA A 253 3.37 -8.53 -5.20
CA ALA A 253 2.62 -9.28 -4.19
C ALA A 253 1.84 -10.49 -4.77
N GLY A 254 1.91 -10.73 -6.08
CA GLY A 254 1.18 -11.82 -6.75
C GLY A 254 -0.34 -11.60 -6.78
N ILE A 255 -0.79 -10.34 -6.80
CA ILE A 255 -2.21 -10.01 -6.88
C ILE A 255 -2.66 -10.02 -8.34
N PRO A 256 -3.67 -10.83 -8.72
CA PRO A 256 -4.11 -10.96 -10.11
C PRO A 256 -4.96 -9.79 -10.62
N MET A 257 -5.58 -9.02 -9.72
CA MET A 257 -6.50 -7.94 -10.08
C MET A 257 -6.25 -6.67 -9.27
N LEU A 258 -6.17 -5.50 -9.96
CA LEU A 258 -6.17 -4.18 -9.36
C LEU A 258 -7.35 -3.36 -9.88
N ALA A 259 -8.18 -2.87 -8.98
CA ALA A 259 -9.32 -2.01 -9.26
C ALA A 259 -9.13 -0.62 -8.66
N ALA A 260 -9.50 0.42 -9.40
CA ALA A 260 -9.35 1.81 -8.99
C ALA A 260 -10.62 2.62 -9.25
N VAL A 261 -10.96 3.52 -8.31
CA VAL A 261 -12.07 4.48 -8.47
C VAL A 261 -11.83 5.46 -9.62
N SER A 262 -10.56 5.73 -9.94
CA SER A 262 -10.15 6.73 -10.93
C SER A 262 -9.33 6.09 -12.08
N ALA A 263 -8.76 6.94 -12.93
CA ALA A 263 -8.04 6.54 -14.13
C ALA A 263 -6.72 5.81 -13.84
N PRO A 264 -6.31 4.84 -14.67
CA PRO A 264 -4.93 4.39 -14.74
C PRO A 264 -4.08 5.36 -15.57
N SER A 265 -2.74 5.31 -15.40
CA SER A 265 -1.81 5.89 -16.36
C SER A 265 -1.52 4.91 -17.51
N SER A 266 -1.04 5.43 -18.67
CA SER A 266 -0.69 4.57 -19.80
C SER A 266 0.35 3.51 -19.42
N LEU A 267 1.41 3.90 -18.70
CA LEU A 267 2.46 2.98 -18.24
C LEU A 267 1.93 1.93 -17.24
N ALA A 268 0.89 2.26 -16.45
CA ALA A 268 0.21 1.29 -15.60
C ALA A 268 -0.52 0.22 -16.44
N VAL A 269 -1.13 0.63 -17.54
CA VAL A 269 -1.79 -0.30 -18.48
C VAL A 269 -0.77 -1.21 -19.14
N ASP A 270 0.34 -0.63 -19.65
CA ASP A 270 1.41 -1.40 -20.29
C ASP A 270 1.98 -2.47 -19.34
N LEU A 271 2.29 -2.09 -18.09
CA LEU A 271 2.76 -3.04 -17.08
C LEU A 271 1.71 -4.12 -16.75
N ALA A 272 0.43 -3.75 -16.65
CA ALA A 272 -0.63 -4.70 -16.36
C ALA A 272 -0.80 -5.74 -17.48
N VAL A 273 -0.72 -5.31 -18.74
CA VAL A 273 -0.75 -6.21 -19.91
C VAL A 273 0.46 -7.16 -19.87
N ASP A 274 1.64 -6.61 -19.64
CA ASP A 274 2.88 -7.35 -19.63
C ASP A 274 2.97 -8.38 -18.51
N ALA A 275 2.48 -8.06 -17.32
CA ALA A 275 2.47 -8.95 -16.17
C ALA A 275 1.27 -9.90 -16.15
N GLY A 276 0.31 -9.75 -17.07
CA GLY A 276 -0.93 -10.51 -17.07
C GLY A 276 -1.84 -10.19 -15.88
N LEU A 277 -1.78 -8.96 -15.36
CA LEU A 277 -2.63 -8.47 -14.29
C LEU A 277 -3.93 -7.89 -14.88
N THR A 278 -5.07 -8.13 -14.25
CA THR A 278 -6.33 -7.48 -14.62
C THR A 278 -6.38 -6.08 -14.01
N LEU A 279 -6.48 -5.06 -14.88
CA LEU A 279 -6.52 -3.66 -14.46
C LEU A 279 -7.87 -3.03 -14.76
N ILE A 280 -8.54 -2.57 -13.70
CA ILE A 280 -9.86 -1.95 -13.75
C ILE A 280 -9.72 -0.50 -13.27
N GLY A 281 -10.26 0.43 -14.04
CA GLY A 281 -10.34 1.84 -13.67
C GLY A 281 -11.77 2.37 -13.74
N PHE A 282 -11.97 3.58 -13.19
CA PHE A 282 -13.27 4.25 -13.15
C PHE A 282 -14.38 3.38 -12.54
N LEU A 283 -14.00 2.52 -11.59
CA LEU A 283 -14.96 1.66 -10.90
C LEU A 283 -15.84 2.49 -9.96
N ARG A 284 -17.08 2.75 -10.40
CA ARG A 284 -18.07 3.57 -9.68
C ARG A 284 -19.46 3.01 -9.89
N GLY A 285 -20.11 2.58 -8.81
CA GLY A 285 -21.40 1.87 -8.93
C GLY A 285 -21.27 0.69 -9.90
N SER A 286 -22.16 0.60 -10.87
CA SER A 286 -22.20 -0.48 -11.87
C SER A 286 -21.29 -0.26 -13.09
N THR A 287 -20.54 0.86 -13.15
CA THR A 287 -19.69 1.17 -14.32
C THR A 287 -18.22 0.97 -14.00
N MET A 288 -17.47 0.43 -14.96
CA MET A 288 -16.04 0.21 -14.88
C MET A 288 -15.43 0.10 -16.28
N ASN A 289 -14.15 0.47 -16.39
CA ASN A 289 -13.36 0.24 -17.61
C ASN A 289 -12.29 -0.82 -17.34
N ILE A 290 -12.23 -1.85 -18.18
CA ILE A 290 -11.25 -2.92 -18.08
C ILE A 290 -10.15 -2.63 -19.09
N TYR A 291 -8.96 -2.30 -18.60
CA TYR A 291 -7.81 -1.90 -19.42
C TYR A 291 -6.92 -3.08 -19.79
N ALA A 292 -6.87 -4.10 -18.94
CA ALA A 292 -6.09 -5.33 -19.15
C ALA A 292 -6.80 -6.52 -18.50
N GLY A 293 -6.49 -7.75 -18.94
CA GLY A 293 -6.88 -8.99 -18.28
C GLY A 293 -8.39 -9.29 -18.29
N GLN A 294 -9.10 -8.97 -19.37
CA GLN A 294 -10.57 -9.13 -19.49
C GLN A 294 -11.06 -10.56 -19.26
N HIS A 295 -10.20 -11.57 -19.43
CA HIS A 295 -10.53 -12.99 -19.26
C HIS A 295 -10.89 -13.36 -17.81
N ARG A 296 -10.51 -12.52 -16.81
CA ARG A 296 -10.86 -12.72 -15.40
C ARG A 296 -12.18 -12.06 -15.00
N ILE A 297 -12.86 -11.39 -15.93
CA ILE A 297 -14.18 -10.85 -15.67
C ILE A 297 -15.19 -11.90 -16.08
N ASP A 298 -15.84 -12.51 -15.08
CA ASP A 298 -16.90 -13.49 -15.31
C ASP A 298 -18.17 -12.77 -15.75
N ARG A 299 -18.35 -12.74 -17.08
CA ARG A 299 -19.55 -12.19 -17.70
C ARG A 299 -20.51 -13.37 -17.87
N GLU A 300 -21.61 -13.38 -17.13
CA GLU A 300 -22.71 -14.24 -17.52
C GLU A 300 -23.01 -14.01 -19.00
N PRO A 301 -23.33 -15.06 -19.78
CA PRO A 301 -23.73 -14.89 -21.18
C PRO A 301 -25.10 -14.23 -21.23
N SER A 302 -25.19 -12.96 -20.92
CA SER A 302 -26.38 -12.15 -21.09
C SER A 302 -26.20 -11.32 -22.36
N GLY A 303 -26.93 -11.69 -23.43
CA GLY A 303 -27.52 -10.92 -24.49
C GLY A 303 -27.00 -9.53 -24.86
N TYR A 304 -25.69 -9.27 -24.75
CA TYR A 304 -25.08 -8.08 -25.33
C TYR A 304 -24.77 -8.37 -26.80
N GLN A 305 -25.73 -8.14 -27.67
CA GLN A 305 -25.51 -8.04 -29.11
C GLN A 305 -24.47 -6.95 -29.38
N ALA A 306 -23.41 -7.33 -30.09
CA ALA A 306 -22.36 -6.44 -30.56
C ALA A 306 -22.98 -5.31 -31.42
N LEU A 307 -23.00 -4.10 -30.88
CA LEU A 307 -23.14 -2.88 -31.63
C LEU A 307 -21.75 -2.38 -32.01
N CYS A 308 -21.09 -3.03 -32.93
CA CYS A 308 -19.93 -2.51 -33.67
C CYS A 308 -19.78 -3.32 -34.95
N GLU A 309 -20.56 -2.98 -35.96
CA GLU A 309 -20.12 -3.11 -37.34
C GLU A 309 -19.50 -1.77 -37.76
N PRO A 310 -18.27 -1.75 -38.29
CA PRO A 310 -17.71 -0.55 -38.88
C PRO A 310 -18.37 -0.37 -40.28
N ALA A 311 -18.80 0.87 -40.52
CA ALA A 311 -19.10 1.33 -41.89
C ALA A 311 -17.79 1.62 -42.63
#